data_0817af577f9e762bbade11d8f32ae266
#
_entry.id   0817af577f9e762bbade11d8f32ae266
#
_cell.length_a   1.000
_cell.length_b   1.000
_cell.length_c   1.000
_cell.angle_alpha   90.00
_cell.angle_beta   90.00
_cell.angle_gamma   90.00
#
_symmetry.space_group_name_H-M   'P 1'
#
loop_
_entity.id
_entity.type
_entity.pdbx_description
1 polymer ?
#
loop_
_entity_poly.entity_id
_entity_poly.type
_entity_poly.pdbx_seq_one_letter_code
_entity_poly.pdbx_strand_id
1 'polypeptide(L)'
;MPKPSMFRVLQGIAVAVAVTGVCAAQSGTPPASSSQDQDQSAETLKVNVNVVQLFFNVKDKKGGLIPNLTKTDFQISEDGKPQTIKYFAAESNLPLTLGILIDSSGSQGRVLDMEKEVGGDFLSQILRDKDLAFVISFDVDVDLLQDFTNSVHTLKSALNSAKINTAGGAGGGIPGLGGGTIPTQGTPRGTLLYDAVYLASHDELAQQVGRKAMILLTDGEDQGSKLKIKDAIEAAQKADSIVYVLLCADRGFYGAFGGYSGDREMRKLTEETGGRVIEVGNKFEKLKQGFDQIANELRSQYNVGYSPTNTKLDGTFRKVQVQTNNKDYKVQARNGYYAVPKKD
;
A
#
# COMPACT_ATOMS: atom_id res chain seq x y z
N MET A 1 -33.34 17.69 40.80
CA MET A 1 -34.67 17.05 40.73
C MET A 1 -34.83 16.44 39.35
N PRO A 2 -35.14 15.16 39.29
CA PRO A 2 -35.26 14.41 38.04
C PRO A 2 -36.73 14.27 37.65
N LYS A 3 -36.97 13.92 36.40
CA LYS A 3 -38.02 12.96 36.06
C LYS A 3 -37.94 12.42 34.64
N PRO A 4 -38.36 11.20 34.45
CA PRO A 4 -38.11 10.34 33.30
C PRO A 4 -39.33 10.19 32.40
N SER A 5 -39.15 9.61 31.23
CA SER A 5 -40.23 8.95 30.48
C SER A 5 -39.63 8.18 29.32
N MET A 6 -40.10 7.11 28.84
CA MET A 6 -41.21 6.21 29.04
C MET A 6 -41.06 5.14 27.96
N PHE A 7 -40.93 3.92 28.40
CA PHE A 7 -41.01 2.71 27.57
C PHE A 7 -42.37 2.61 26.89
N ARG A 8 -42.40 2.20 25.61
CA ARG A 8 -43.57 1.62 24.99
C ARG A 8 -43.22 0.27 24.37
N VAL A 9 -43.68 -0.75 25.04
CA VAL A 9 -43.79 -2.13 24.56
C VAL A 9 -45.05 -2.21 23.70
N LEU A 10 -44.95 -2.77 22.49
CA LEU A 10 -46.14 -3.21 21.73
C LEU A 10 -46.07 -4.72 21.56
N GLN A 11 -46.99 -5.39 22.20
CA GLN A 11 -47.34 -6.79 22.07
C GLN A 11 -48.11 -7.00 20.76
N GLY A 12 -47.66 -7.97 19.93
CA GLY A 12 -48.41 -8.44 18.77
C GLY A 12 -49.10 -9.77 19.06
N ILE A 13 -50.37 -9.80 18.77
CA ILE A 13 -51.35 -10.87 18.99
C ILE A 13 -51.15 -11.95 17.93
N ALA A 14 -51.04 -13.21 18.37
CA ALA A 14 -51.14 -14.39 17.54
C ALA A 14 -52.61 -14.85 17.42
N VAL A 15 -53.13 -15.00 16.22
CA VAL A 15 -54.41 -15.64 15.93
C VAL A 15 -54.18 -17.05 15.36
N ALA A 16 -54.57 -18.05 16.13
CA ALA A 16 -54.63 -19.45 15.69
C ALA A 16 -56.03 -19.73 15.13
N VAL A 17 -56.10 -20.22 13.89
CA VAL A 17 -57.34 -20.76 13.33
C VAL A 17 -57.15 -22.28 13.18
N ALA A 18 -57.96 -23.02 13.99
CA ALA A 18 -58.12 -24.47 13.88
C ALA A 18 -59.26 -24.76 12.91
N VAL A 19 -59.02 -25.57 11.91
CA VAL A 19 -60.06 -26.19 11.06
C VAL A 19 -59.99 -27.70 11.21
N THR A 20 -61.02 -28.22 11.84
CA THR A 20 -61.31 -29.67 11.92
C THR A 20 -62.09 -30.12 10.67
N GLY A 21 -61.63 -31.11 9.97
CA GLY A 21 -62.34 -31.76 8.85
C GLY A 21 -62.21 -33.28 8.90
N VAL A 22 -63.31 -33.92 8.84
CA VAL A 22 -63.67 -35.31 9.13
C VAL A 22 -63.15 -36.29 8.10
N CYS A 23 -62.80 -37.50 8.55
CA CYS A 23 -62.44 -38.73 7.80
C CYS A 23 -63.53 -39.26 6.85
N ALA A 24 -63.08 -39.74 5.71
CA ALA A 24 -63.73 -40.89 5.05
C ALA A 24 -62.66 -41.81 4.46
N ALA A 25 -62.65 -43.05 4.88
CA ALA A 25 -61.78 -44.11 4.41
C ALA A 25 -62.29 -44.71 3.08
N GLN A 26 -61.43 -44.85 2.09
CA GLN A 26 -61.61 -45.82 1.02
C GLN A 26 -60.26 -46.51 0.70
N SER A 27 -60.34 -47.85 0.78
CA SER A 27 -59.27 -48.77 0.46
C SER A 27 -59.10 -48.90 -1.05
N GLY A 28 -57.92 -48.68 -1.54
CA GLY A 28 -57.52 -49.00 -2.91
C GLY A 28 -56.02 -49.10 -3.01
N THR A 29 -55.52 -50.29 -3.25
CA THR A 29 -54.10 -50.61 -3.45
C THR A 29 -53.60 -50.02 -4.77
N PRO A 30 -52.51 -49.23 -4.79
CA PRO A 30 -51.88 -48.83 -6.04
C PRO A 30 -50.69 -49.73 -6.40
N PRO A 31 -50.38 -49.88 -7.70
CA PRO A 31 -49.19 -50.56 -8.17
C PRO A 31 -47.95 -49.72 -7.95
N ALA A 32 -46.86 -50.34 -7.60
CA ALA A 32 -45.55 -49.75 -7.46
C ALA A 32 -45.07 -49.15 -8.79
N SER A 33 -44.83 -47.86 -8.82
CA SER A 33 -43.98 -47.18 -9.81
C SER A 33 -42.78 -46.59 -9.07
N SER A 34 -41.64 -47.19 -9.28
CA SER A 34 -40.33 -46.68 -8.87
C SER A 34 -39.99 -45.41 -9.67
N SER A 35 -40.23 -44.27 -9.14
CA SER A 35 -39.57 -43.06 -9.59
C SER A 35 -38.30 -42.89 -8.74
N GLN A 36 -37.16 -43.23 -9.35
CA GLN A 36 -35.85 -42.76 -8.87
C GLN A 36 -35.83 -41.25 -9.08
N ASP A 37 -36.09 -40.51 -8.04
CA ASP A 37 -35.64 -39.11 -7.94
C ASP A 37 -34.10 -39.12 -7.90
N GLN A 38 -33.52 -38.92 -9.05
CA GLN A 38 -32.12 -38.50 -9.15
C GLN A 38 -32.05 -37.09 -8.58
N ASP A 39 -31.68 -37.00 -7.31
CA ASP A 39 -31.20 -35.78 -6.68
C ASP A 39 -29.88 -35.40 -7.39
N GLN A 40 -30.00 -34.69 -8.51
CA GLN A 40 -28.88 -34.03 -9.14
C GLN A 40 -28.54 -32.82 -8.24
N SER A 41 -27.72 -33.09 -7.22
CA SER A 41 -27.01 -32.04 -6.54
C SER A 41 -26.25 -31.25 -7.60
N ALA A 42 -26.73 -30.03 -7.91
CA ALA A 42 -26.03 -29.08 -8.73
C ALA A 42 -24.72 -28.78 -8.02
N GLU A 43 -23.64 -29.46 -8.38
CA GLU A 43 -22.30 -29.06 -8.00
C GLU A 43 -22.09 -27.62 -8.50
N THR A 44 -22.21 -26.68 -7.59
CA THR A 44 -21.85 -25.30 -7.87
C THR A 44 -20.34 -25.29 -8.07
N LEU A 45 -19.91 -25.35 -9.33
CA LEU A 45 -18.52 -25.17 -9.71
C LEU A 45 -18.09 -23.76 -9.27
N LYS A 46 -17.47 -23.67 -8.09
CA LYS A 46 -16.76 -22.47 -7.65
C LYS A 46 -15.53 -22.33 -8.53
N VAL A 47 -15.67 -21.65 -9.67
CA VAL A 47 -14.52 -21.28 -10.50
C VAL A 47 -13.79 -20.14 -9.79
N ASN A 48 -12.77 -20.48 -9.03
CA ASN A 48 -11.82 -19.51 -8.48
C ASN A 48 -11.01 -18.92 -9.65
N VAL A 49 -11.46 -17.80 -10.21
CA VAL A 49 -10.72 -17.10 -11.26
C VAL A 49 -9.67 -16.22 -10.61
N ASN A 50 -8.43 -16.68 -10.60
CA ASN A 50 -7.31 -15.85 -10.22
C ASN A 50 -7.16 -14.70 -11.22
N VAL A 51 -7.35 -13.48 -10.74
CA VAL A 51 -7.15 -12.27 -11.54
C VAL A 51 -5.94 -11.52 -10.98
N VAL A 52 -4.96 -11.29 -11.84
CA VAL A 52 -3.83 -10.39 -11.57
C VAL A 52 -4.25 -8.99 -11.96
N GLN A 53 -4.26 -8.06 -11.03
CA GLN A 53 -4.49 -6.64 -11.24
C GLN A 53 -3.15 -5.90 -11.31
N LEU A 54 -3.04 -4.99 -12.27
CA LEU A 54 -1.88 -4.13 -12.46
C LEU A 54 -2.33 -2.68 -12.47
N PHE A 55 -1.76 -1.90 -11.56
CA PHE A 55 -1.89 -0.45 -11.55
C PHE A 55 -0.61 0.16 -12.09
N PHE A 56 -0.72 1.05 -13.06
CA PHE A 56 0.46 1.64 -13.69
C PHE A 56 0.15 2.98 -14.34
N ASN A 57 1.21 3.76 -14.58
CA ASN A 57 1.14 5.01 -15.30
C ASN A 57 1.81 4.89 -16.67
N VAL A 58 1.39 5.73 -17.60
CA VAL A 58 2.04 5.90 -18.88
C VAL A 58 2.51 7.34 -19.01
N LYS A 59 3.75 7.52 -19.45
CA LYS A 59 4.39 8.84 -19.60
C LYS A 59 4.96 9.01 -21.01
N ASP A 60 4.95 10.24 -21.48
CA ASP A 60 5.67 10.63 -22.69
C ASP A 60 7.19 10.73 -22.42
N LYS A 61 7.97 11.06 -23.45
CA LYS A 61 9.42 11.25 -23.36
C LYS A 61 9.82 12.42 -22.43
N LYS A 62 8.91 13.35 -22.17
CA LYS A 62 9.13 14.51 -21.29
C LYS A 62 8.69 14.24 -19.85
N GLY A 63 8.12 13.05 -19.58
CA GLY A 63 7.61 12.66 -18.27
C GLY A 63 6.17 13.09 -18.01
N GLY A 64 5.47 13.65 -19.00
CA GLY A 64 4.04 13.98 -18.92
C GLY A 64 3.17 12.74 -18.89
N LEU A 65 2.15 12.73 -18.04
CA LEU A 65 1.20 11.62 -17.94
C LEU A 65 0.30 11.56 -19.18
N ILE A 66 0.04 10.36 -19.67
CA ILE A 66 -0.85 10.07 -20.79
C ILE A 66 -2.08 9.33 -20.26
N PRO A 67 -3.21 10.01 -20.00
CA PRO A 67 -4.37 9.39 -19.34
C PRO A 67 -5.40 8.79 -20.31
N ASN A 68 -5.31 9.02 -21.63
CA ASN A 68 -6.39 8.78 -22.59
C ASN A 68 -6.18 7.54 -23.47
N LEU A 69 -5.38 6.56 -23.02
CA LEU A 69 -5.19 5.31 -23.74
C LEU A 69 -6.35 4.34 -23.48
N THR A 70 -6.57 3.44 -24.43
CA THR A 70 -7.60 2.42 -24.42
C THR A 70 -7.00 1.02 -24.22
N LYS A 71 -7.84 0.04 -23.96
CA LYS A 71 -7.41 -1.35 -23.79
C LYS A 71 -6.53 -1.86 -24.95
N THR A 72 -6.84 -1.44 -26.18
CA THR A 72 -6.15 -1.88 -27.40
C THR A 72 -4.75 -1.29 -27.55
N ASP A 73 -4.42 -0.25 -26.77
CA ASP A 73 -3.09 0.36 -26.79
C ASP A 73 -2.05 -0.41 -25.96
N PHE A 74 -2.49 -1.45 -25.24
CA PHE A 74 -1.64 -2.19 -24.30
C PHE A 74 -1.44 -3.64 -24.69
N GLN A 75 -0.24 -4.14 -24.43
CA GLN A 75 0.14 -5.54 -24.49
C GLN A 75 0.73 -5.94 -23.16
N ILE A 76 0.31 -7.11 -22.63
CA ILE A 76 0.81 -7.66 -21.38
C ILE A 76 1.44 -9.01 -21.66
N SER A 77 2.59 -9.26 -21.07
CA SER A 77 3.20 -10.59 -21.05
C SER A 77 3.59 -10.97 -19.62
N GLU A 78 3.46 -12.26 -19.31
CA GLU A 78 3.89 -12.90 -18.07
C GLU A 78 4.90 -14.00 -18.40
N ASP A 79 6.09 -13.92 -17.82
CA ASP A 79 7.21 -14.81 -18.12
C ASP A 79 7.47 -14.97 -19.63
N GLY A 80 7.32 -13.85 -20.37
CA GLY A 80 7.48 -13.79 -21.83
C GLY A 80 6.28 -14.32 -22.63
N LYS A 81 5.21 -14.81 -21.99
CA LYS A 81 4.00 -15.29 -22.67
C LYS A 81 2.93 -14.19 -22.73
N PRO A 82 2.36 -13.87 -23.91
CA PRO A 82 1.28 -12.91 -24.01
C PRO A 82 0.08 -13.28 -23.14
N GLN A 83 -0.53 -12.29 -22.48
CA GLN A 83 -1.72 -12.44 -21.68
C GLN A 83 -2.88 -11.63 -22.25
N THR A 84 -4.11 -12.18 -22.12
CA THR A 84 -5.31 -11.48 -22.60
C THR A 84 -5.86 -10.56 -21.51
N ILE A 85 -5.92 -9.26 -21.76
CA ILE A 85 -6.54 -8.28 -20.88
C ILE A 85 -8.04 -8.58 -20.79
N LYS A 86 -8.55 -8.88 -19.60
CA LYS A 86 -9.99 -9.09 -19.33
C LYS A 86 -10.67 -7.83 -18.84
N TYR A 87 -10.01 -7.10 -17.93
CA TYR A 87 -10.51 -5.88 -17.32
C TYR A 87 -9.60 -4.72 -17.68
N PHE A 88 -10.20 -3.56 -17.94
CA PHE A 88 -9.48 -2.32 -18.23
C PHE A 88 -10.28 -1.14 -17.68
N ALA A 89 -9.61 -0.24 -16.99
CA ALA A 89 -10.14 1.07 -16.64
C ALA A 89 -9.00 2.11 -16.75
N ALA A 90 -9.31 3.21 -17.42
CA ALA A 90 -8.53 4.44 -17.32
C ALA A 90 -9.11 5.20 -16.12
N GLU A 91 -8.29 5.61 -15.20
CA GLU A 91 -8.67 6.20 -13.92
C GLU A 91 -9.37 5.19 -12.95
N SER A 92 -8.69 4.83 -11.91
CA SER A 92 -9.24 3.91 -10.93
C SER A 92 -10.00 4.67 -9.83
N ASN A 93 -11.31 4.37 -9.71
CA ASN A 93 -12.14 4.80 -8.58
C ASN A 93 -12.07 3.85 -7.38
N LEU A 94 -11.17 2.88 -7.42
CA LEU A 94 -10.95 1.97 -6.29
C LEU A 94 -10.37 2.75 -5.11
N PRO A 95 -10.73 2.37 -3.87
CA PRO A 95 -10.13 2.94 -2.68
C PRO A 95 -8.60 2.87 -2.73
N LEU A 96 -7.95 3.90 -2.19
CA LEU A 96 -6.52 3.98 -2.02
C LEU A 96 -6.17 3.80 -0.54
N THR A 97 -5.29 2.86 -0.24
CA THR A 97 -4.64 2.75 1.07
C THR A 97 -3.21 3.26 0.94
N LEU A 98 -2.86 4.27 1.72
CA LEU A 98 -1.61 5.00 1.62
C LEU A 98 -0.80 4.92 2.92
N GLY A 99 0.43 4.43 2.85
CA GLY A 99 1.41 4.54 3.93
C GLY A 99 2.30 5.76 3.76
N ILE A 100 2.46 6.56 4.81
CA ILE A 100 3.51 7.57 4.88
C ILE A 100 4.57 7.07 5.86
N LEU A 101 5.77 6.84 5.37
CA LEU A 101 6.91 6.40 6.17
C LEU A 101 7.90 7.56 6.26
N ILE A 102 8.10 8.09 7.46
CA ILE A 102 8.95 9.26 7.69
C ILE A 102 10.20 8.86 8.48
N ASP A 103 11.33 9.18 7.89
CA ASP A 103 12.64 8.96 8.48
C ASP A 103 12.88 9.99 9.58
N SER A 104 13.04 9.52 10.82
CA SER A 104 13.31 10.35 12.00
C SER A 104 14.75 10.20 12.50
N SER A 105 15.64 9.66 11.67
CA SER A 105 17.06 9.54 11.99
C SER A 105 17.75 10.91 12.06
N GLY A 106 18.92 10.94 12.68
CA GLY A 106 19.66 12.20 12.92
C GLY A 106 20.02 12.99 11.66
N SER A 107 20.15 12.34 10.49
CA SER A 107 20.40 12.99 9.21
C SER A 107 19.24 13.87 8.73
N GLN A 108 18.00 13.56 9.17
CA GLN A 108 16.78 14.27 8.78
C GLN A 108 16.51 15.53 9.64
N GLY A 109 17.35 15.85 10.61
CA GLY A 109 17.13 16.95 11.55
C GLY A 109 16.87 18.33 10.95
N ARG A 110 17.28 18.56 9.69
CA ARG A 110 17.07 19.84 8.99
C ARG A 110 15.84 19.85 8.09
N VAL A 111 15.28 18.68 7.77
CA VAL A 111 14.20 18.55 6.78
C VAL A 111 12.90 18.04 7.39
N LEU A 112 12.94 17.39 8.55
CA LEU A 112 11.79 16.75 9.18
C LEU A 112 10.58 17.70 9.36
N ASP A 113 10.79 18.94 9.81
CA ASP A 113 9.67 19.88 10.00
C ASP A 113 9.02 20.27 8.67
N MET A 114 9.82 20.41 7.62
CA MET A 114 9.33 20.64 6.25
C MET A 114 8.55 19.44 5.74
N GLU A 115 9.03 18.22 6.02
CA GLU A 115 8.37 16.98 5.60
C GLU A 115 7.00 16.80 6.27
N LYS A 116 6.88 17.14 7.55
CA LYS A 116 5.61 17.11 8.30
C LYS A 116 4.60 18.09 7.71
N GLU A 117 5.02 19.34 7.45
CA GLU A 117 4.16 20.39 6.90
C GLU A 117 3.64 19.98 5.52
N VAL A 118 4.55 19.70 4.58
CA VAL A 118 4.16 19.38 3.20
C VAL A 118 3.45 18.03 3.10
N GLY A 119 3.87 17.03 3.87
CA GLY A 119 3.20 15.73 3.95
C GLY A 119 1.76 15.84 4.48
N GLY A 120 1.55 16.70 5.47
CA GLY A 120 0.22 17.00 5.99
C GLY A 120 -0.69 17.67 4.95
N ASP A 121 -0.15 18.58 4.16
CA ASP A 121 -0.91 19.25 3.08
C ASP A 121 -1.22 18.29 1.93
N PHE A 122 -0.28 17.43 1.57
CA PHE A 122 -0.51 16.36 0.61
C PHE A 122 -1.65 15.44 1.03
N LEU A 123 -1.68 14.97 2.28
CA LEU A 123 -2.77 14.13 2.79
C LEU A 123 -4.13 14.81 2.66
N SER A 124 -4.20 16.13 2.86
CA SER A 124 -5.43 16.91 2.67
C SER A 124 -5.93 16.94 1.22
N GLN A 125 -5.00 16.83 0.26
CA GLN A 125 -5.31 16.89 -1.17
C GLN A 125 -5.63 15.53 -1.78
N ILE A 126 -4.96 14.46 -1.30
CA ILE A 126 -5.04 13.15 -1.95
C ILE A 126 -6.17 12.29 -1.39
N LEU A 127 -6.45 12.33 -0.09
CA LEU A 127 -7.42 11.47 0.55
C LEU A 127 -8.86 11.85 0.20
N ARG A 128 -9.64 10.85 -0.17
CA ARG A 128 -11.09 10.92 -0.38
C ARG A 128 -11.79 10.12 0.73
N ASP A 129 -13.10 10.26 0.85
CA ASP A 129 -13.89 9.63 1.92
C ASP A 129 -13.68 8.11 2.09
N LYS A 130 -13.40 7.42 0.99
CA LYS A 130 -13.18 5.97 0.97
C LYS A 130 -11.72 5.54 1.05
N ASP A 131 -10.80 6.50 1.03
CA ASP A 131 -9.37 6.23 1.11
C ASP A 131 -8.93 6.16 2.57
N LEU A 132 -7.89 5.40 2.85
CA LEU A 132 -7.30 5.28 4.18
C LEU A 132 -5.81 5.60 4.11
N ALA A 133 -5.28 6.13 5.20
CA ALA A 133 -3.85 6.27 5.35
C ALA A 133 -3.38 5.88 6.75
N PHE A 134 -2.12 5.51 6.87
CA PHE A 134 -1.41 5.27 8.11
C PHE A 134 -0.05 5.99 8.09
N VAL A 135 0.54 6.19 9.26
CA VAL A 135 1.82 6.89 9.41
C VAL A 135 2.77 6.05 10.26
N ILE A 136 3.96 5.80 9.73
CA ILE A 136 5.07 5.17 10.43
C ILE A 136 6.24 6.16 10.51
N SER A 137 6.91 6.26 11.66
CA SER A 137 8.24 6.83 11.76
C SER A 137 9.28 5.72 11.94
N PHE A 138 10.48 5.94 11.44
CA PHE A 138 11.55 4.98 11.59
C PHE A 138 12.90 5.66 11.78
N ASP A 139 13.67 5.10 12.71
CA ASP A 139 15.06 5.41 12.99
C ASP A 139 15.76 4.15 13.54
N VAL A 140 16.13 4.08 14.80
CA VAL A 140 16.63 2.87 15.50
C VAL A 140 15.50 1.91 15.85
N ASP A 141 14.25 2.37 15.78
CA ASP A 141 13.01 1.62 15.97
C ASP A 141 12.05 1.94 14.80
N VAL A 142 10.99 1.15 14.67
CA VAL A 142 9.92 1.37 13.70
C VAL A 142 8.62 1.54 14.46
N ASP A 143 8.07 2.74 14.46
CA ASP A 143 6.90 3.11 15.23
C ASP A 143 5.68 3.39 14.35
N LEU A 144 4.57 2.69 14.57
CA LEU A 144 3.27 3.01 13.98
C LEU A 144 2.67 4.21 14.73
N LEU A 145 2.84 5.41 14.18
CA LEU A 145 2.32 6.65 14.80
C LEU A 145 0.81 6.77 14.68
N GLN A 146 0.24 6.25 13.61
CA GLN A 146 -1.19 6.24 13.35
C GLN A 146 -1.57 5.07 12.46
N ASP A 147 -2.50 4.28 12.94
CA ASP A 147 -3.17 3.21 12.20
C ASP A 147 -4.18 3.77 11.18
N PHE A 148 -4.74 2.93 10.34
CA PHE A 148 -5.62 3.31 9.23
C PHE A 148 -6.74 4.27 9.64
N THR A 149 -6.77 5.42 8.99
CA THR A 149 -7.83 6.42 9.15
C THR A 149 -7.98 7.25 7.88
N ASN A 150 -9.16 7.80 7.65
CA ASN A 150 -9.40 8.84 6.63
C ASN A 150 -9.38 10.27 7.25
N SER A 151 -9.17 10.37 8.55
CA SER A 151 -9.11 11.67 9.26
C SER A 151 -7.79 12.37 8.98
N VAL A 152 -7.81 13.35 8.09
CA VAL A 152 -6.65 14.19 7.79
C VAL A 152 -6.10 14.87 9.05
N HIS A 153 -6.98 15.30 9.96
CA HIS A 153 -6.57 15.92 11.21
C HIS A 153 -5.72 14.97 12.06
N THR A 154 -6.17 13.72 12.20
CA THR A 154 -5.46 12.69 12.99
C THR A 154 -4.12 12.36 12.36
N LEU A 155 -4.08 12.21 11.02
CA LEU A 155 -2.84 11.94 10.29
C LEU A 155 -1.82 13.08 10.38
N LYS A 156 -2.27 14.34 10.28
CA LYS A 156 -1.40 15.51 10.51
C LYS A 156 -0.86 15.55 11.93
N SER A 157 -1.68 15.22 12.92
CA SER A 157 -1.24 15.12 14.32
C SER A 157 -0.16 14.04 14.50
N ALA A 158 -0.34 12.89 13.85
CA ALA A 158 0.64 11.81 13.87
C ALA A 158 1.97 12.23 13.21
N LEU A 159 1.92 12.83 12.03
CA LEU A 159 3.13 13.37 11.38
C LEU A 159 3.85 14.36 12.29
N ASN A 160 3.11 15.28 12.93
CA ASN A 160 3.68 16.26 13.85
C ASN A 160 4.29 15.63 15.11
N SER A 161 3.88 14.43 15.49
CA SER A 161 4.45 13.69 16.63
C SER A 161 5.81 13.06 16.33
N ALA A 162 6.15 12.84 15.06
CA ALA A 162 7.48 12.33 14.68
C ALA A 162 8.58 13.30 15.17
N LYS A 163 9.63 12.77 15.75
CA LYS A 163 10.73 13.55 16.35
C LYS A 163 12.06 12.92 15.97
N ILE A 164 13.04 13.77 15.72
CA ILE A 164 14.41 13.29 15.56
C ILE A 164 14.86 12.56 16.81
N ASN A 165 15.34 11.35 16.64
CA ASN A 165 15.95 10.59 17.70
C ASN A 165 17.30 11.21 18.05
N THR A 166 17.34 12.01 19.12
CA THR A 166 18.55 12.67 19.63
C THR A 166 19.32 11.81 20.61
N ALA A 167 18.90 10.60 20.88
CA ALA A 167 19.55 9.70 21.86
C ALA A 167 21.04 9.39 21.57
N GLY A 168 21.53 9.82 20.40
CA GLY A 168 22.95 9.75 20.05
C GLY A 168 23.73 11.07 20.11
N GLY A 169 23.07 12.19 20.44
CA GLY A 169 23.68 13.53 20.31
C GLY A 169 23.87 14.35 21.61
N ALA A 170 23.31 13.92 22.73
CA ALA A 170 23.56 14.57 24.00
C ALA A 170 24.87 14.06 24.62
N GLY A 171 26.00 14.39 24.01
CA GLY A 171 27.27 14.43 24.69
C GLY A 171 27.18 15.48 25.79
N GLY A 172 26.85 15.05 27.02
CA GLY A 172 26.98 15.87 28.21
C GLY A 172 28.44 16.31 28.32
N GLY A 173 28.77 17.48 27.76
CA GLY A 173 30.06 18.11 27.99
C GLY A 173 30.19 18.37 29.49
N ILE A 174 31.20 17.82 30.14
CA ILE A 174 31.52 18.18 31.51
C ILE A 174 31.90 19.65 31.50
N PRO A 175 31.17 20.56 32.22
CA PRO A 175 31.50 21.99 32.26
C PRO A 175 32.91 22.14 32.81
N GLY A 176 33.85 22.61 32.00
CA GLY A 176 35.21 23.00 32.42
C GLY A 176 36.37 22.23 31.79
N LEU A 177 36.12 21.25 30.91
CA LEU A 177 37.21 20.66 30.12
C LEU A 177 36.91 20.91 28.65
N GLY A 178 37.81 21.59 27.98
CA GLY A 178 37.68 22.07 26.60
C GLY A 178 37.20 21.01 25.64
N GLY A 179 36.18 21.33 24.98
CA GLY A 179 35.43 20.87 23.83
C GLY A 179 35.84 19.60 23.08
N GLY A 180 36.00 18.49 23.71
CA GLY A 180 36.12 17.18 23.06
C GLY A 180 34.95 16.30 23.46
N THR A 181 34.04 16.03 22.52
CA THR A 181 33.03 14.99 22.70
C THR A 181 33.72 13.65 22.77
N ILE A 182 33.72 13.04 23.97
CA ILE A 182 34.09 11.63 24.11
C ILE A 182 32.91 10.83 23.52
N PRO A 183 33.13 10.00 22.49
CA PRO A 183 32.08 9.11 22.00
C PRO A 183 31.73 8.15 23.15
N THR A 184 30.56 8.32 23.76
CA THR A 184 30.01 7.30 24.65
C THR A 184 29.65 6.11 23.78
N GLN A 185 30.39 5.01 23.95
CA GLN A 185 30.03 3.72 23.41
C GLN A 185 28.64 3.36 23.92
N GLY A 186 27.62 3.32 23.01
CA GLY A 186 26.35 2.73 23.36
C GLY A 186 25.08 3.46 22.97
N THR A 187 25.13 4.56 22.23
CA THR A 187 23.88 5.10 21.64
C THR A 187 23.58 4.41 20.32
N PRO A 188 22.44 3.73 20.21
CA PRO A 188 22.06 3.13 18.95
C PRO A 188 21.93 4.24 17.90
N ARG A 189 22.80 4.20 16.90
CA ARG A 189 22.64 4.97 15.67
C ARG A 189 22.12 4.00 14.64
N GLY A 190 20.99 4.31 14.02
CA GLY A 190 20.42 3.42 13.03
C GLY A 190 19.36 4.13 12.22
N THR A 191 19.04 3.53 11.09
CA THR A 191 17.92 3.87 10.24
C THR A 191 17.38 2.55 9.70
N LEU A 192 16.32 2.03 10.31
CA LEU A 192 15.74 0.73 9.98
C LEU A 192 14.82 0.84 8.76
N LEU A 193 15.35 1.35 7.65
CA LEU A 193 14.58 1.64 6.44
C LEU A 193 13.94 0.39 5.84
N TYR A 194 14.71 -0.71 5.68
CA TYR A 194 14.16 -1.92 5.07
C TYR A 194 13.19 -2.65 5.99
N ASP A 195 13.44 -2.62 7.30
CA ASP A 195 12.50 -3.15 8.29
C ASP A 195 11.18 -2.37 8.28
N ALA A 196 11.23 -1.03 8.17
CA ALA A 196 10.04 -0.19 8.07
C ALA A 196 9.21 -0.48 6.80
N VAL A 197 9.87 -0.60 5.64
CA VAL A 197 9.18 -0.97 4.39
C VAL A 197 8.57 -2.37 4.48
N TYR A 198 9.27 -3.31 5.10
CA TYR A 198 8.77 -4.66 5.29
C TYR A 198 7.54 -4.68 6.19
N LEU A 199 7.58 -4.05 7.37
CA LEU A 199 6.47 -3.98 8.31
C LEU A 199 5.25 -3.29 7.69
N ALA A 200 5.46 -2.14 7.06
CA ALA A 200 4.39 -1.44 6.34
C ALA A 200 3.74 -2.30 5.24
N SER A 201 4.53 -3.12 4.56
CA SER A 201 4.04 -4.00 3.50
C SER A 201 3.32 -5.22 4.05
N HIS A 202 3.97 -5.94 4.98
CA HIS A 202 3.55 -7.26 5.46
C HIS A 202 2.43 -7.17 6.50
N ASP A 203 2.57 -6.25 7.47
CA ASP A 203 1.65 -6.17 8.59
C ASP A 203 0.47 -5.26 8.28
N GLU A 204 0.72 -4.13 7.56
CA GLU A 204 -0.33 -3.15 7.29
C GLU A 204 -1.00 -3.39 5.92
N LEU A 205 -0.25 -3.32 4.82
CA LEU A 205 -0.85 -3.26 3.48
C LEU A 205 -1.27 -4.62 2.90
N ALA A 206 -0.68 -5.74 3.34
CA ALA A 206 -0.96 -7.05 2.76
C ALA A 206 -2.43 -7.46 2.90
N GLN A 207 -3.12 -7.00 3.94
CA GLN A 207 -4.53 -7.32 4.21
C GLN A 207 -5.50 -6.32 3.59
N GLN A 208 -5.01 -5.23 3.04
CA GLN A 208 -5.86 -4.19 2.44
C GLN A 208 -6.25 -4.54 1.01
N VAL A 209 -7.43 -4.11 0.60
CA VAL A 209 -7.95 -4.28 -0.76
C VAL A 209 -7.88 -2.97 -1.54
N GLY A 210 -7.91 -3.06 -2.87
CA GLY A 210 -7.87 -1.89 -3.72
C GLY A 210 -6.44 -1.47 -4.08
N ARG A 211 -6.24 -0.16 -4.27
CA ARG A 211 -4.93 0.41 -4.61
C ARG A 211 -4.11 0.65 -3.35
N LYS A 212 -2.86 0.26 -3.39
CA LYS A 212 -1.96 0.41 -2.25
C LYS A 212 -0.68 1.11 -2.68
N ALA A 213 -0.27 2.09 -1.90
CA ALA A 213 0.97 2.81 -2.13
C ALA A 213 1.66 3.18 -0.80
N MET A 214 2.97 3.31 -0.85
CA MET A 214 3.79 3.89 0.22
C MET A 214 4.57 5.07 -0.32
N ILE A 215 4.72 6.10 0.51
CA ILE A 215 5.61 7.23 0.25
C ILE A 215 6.62 7.29 1.38
N LEU A 216 7.88 7.12 1.03
CA LEU A 216 9.01 7.22 1.94
C LEU A 216 9.60 8.63 1.86
N LEU A 217 9.75 9.27 3.00
CA LEU A 217 10.46 10.52 3.20
C LEU A 217 11.78 10.17 3.88
N THR A 218 12.89 10.15 3.18
CA THR A 218 14.18 9.64 3.68
C THR A 218 15.34 10.13 2.83
N ASP A 219 16.56 10.03 3.33
CA ASP A 219 17.78 10.16 2.51
C ASP A 219 18.19 8.84 1.84
N GLY A 220 17.49 7.75 2.14
CA GLY A 220 17.68 6.45 1.50
C GLY A 220 18.80 5.59 2.07
N GLU A 221 19.47 6.03 3.12
CA GLU A 221 20.49 5.24 3.79
C GLU A 221 19.87 4.30 4.83
N ASP A 222 20.19 3.01 4.72
CA ASP A 222 19.84 2.01 5.72
C ASP A 222 21.03 1.74 6.65
N GLN A 223 20.80 1.83 7.94
CA GLN A 223 21.84 1.57 8.94
C GLN A 223 21.27 0.75 10.11
N GLY A 224 21.23 -0.56 9.93
CA GLY A 224 20.89 -1.46 11.04
C GLY A 224 19.65 -2.32 10.84
N SER A 225 18.95 -2.25 9.72
CA SER A 225 17.87 -3.20 9.42
C SER A 225 18.34 -4.64 9.53
N LYS A 226 17.50 -5.48 10.09
CA LYS A 226 17.71 -6.95 10.15
C LYS A 226 17.45 -7.57 8.78
N LEU A 227 16.53 -7.00 8.03
CA LEU A 227 16.15 -7.40 6.68
C LEU A 227 17.02 -6.70 5.63
N LYS A 228 17.07 -7.29 4.46
CA LYS A 228 17.78 -6.72 3.31
C LYS A 228 16.78 -6.04 2.36
N ILE A 229 17.27 -5.15 1.53
CA ILE A 229 16.44 -4.50 0.51
C ILE A 229 15.60 -5.48 -0.32
N LYS A 230 16.12 -6.67 -0.62
CA LYS A 230 15.37 -7.69 -1.37
C LYS A 230 14.13 -8.18 -0.61
N ASP A 231 14.23 -8.28 0.71
CA ASP A 231 13.15 -8.76 1.56
C ASP A 231 12.03 -7.69 1.65
N ALA A 232 12.43 -6.41 1.72
CA ALA A 232 11.51 -5.26 1.65
C ALA A 232 10.80 -5.17 0.28
N ILE A 233 11.53 -5.35 -0.82
CA ILE A 233 10.96 -5.38 -2.17
C ILE A 233 9.95 -6.53 -2.31
N GLU A 234 10.33 -7.74 -1.87
CA GLU A 234 9.45 -8.91 -1.92
C GLU A 234 8.16 -8.69 -1.12
N ALA A 235 8.27 -8.11 0.08
CA ALA A 235 7.10 -7.78 0.91
C ALA A 235 6.18 -6.78 0.21
N ALA A 236 6.72 -5.70 -0.36
CA ALA A 236 5.95 -4.71 -1.10
C ALA A 236 5.26 -5.30 -2.34
N GLN A 237 5.94 -6.18 -3.07
CA GLN A 237 5.36 -6.88 -4.23
C GLN A 237 4.27 -7.88 -3.82
N LYS A 238 4.44 -8.61 -2.71
CA LYS A 238 3.39 -9.51 -2.16
C LYS A 238 2.18 -8.74 -1.65
N ALA A 239 2.39 -7.53 -1.13
CA ALA A 239 1.32 -6.63 -0.72
C ALA A 239 0.64 -5.92 -1.91
N ASP A 240 1.11 -6.06 -3.15
CA ASP A 240 0.66 -5.28 -4.31
C ASP A 240 0.79 -3.76 -4.09
N SER A 241 1.82 -3.31 -3.36
CA SER A 241 2.02 -1.91 -3.00
C SER A 241 3.05 -1.25 -3.90
N ILE A 242 2.73 -0.04 -4.38
CA ILE A 242 3.64 0.81 -5.14
C ILE A 242 4.43 1.66 -4.16
N VAL A 243 5.76 1.68 -4.29
CA VAL A 243 6.63 2.46 -3.40
C VAL A 243 7.18 3.69 -4.11
N TYR A 244 6.89 4.86 -3.58
CA TYR A 244 7.48 6.13 -3.97
C TYR A 244 8.49 6.57 -2.92
N VAL A 245 9.56 7.23 -3.36
CA VAL A 245 10.55 7.82 -2.45
C VAL A 245 10.73 9.29 -2.78
N LEU A 246 10.51 10.15 -1.81
CA LEU A 246 10.91 11.54 -1.80
C LEU A 246 12.28 11.60 -1.13
N LEU A 247 13.32 11.71 -1.95
CA LEU A 247 14.71 11.62 -1.49
C LEU A 247 15.15 12.96 -0.91
N CYS A 248 15.11 13.06 0.41
CA CYS A 248 15.40 14.26 1.19
C CYS A 248 16.87 14.30 1.68
N ALA A 249 17.81 13.93 0.82
CA ALA A 249 19.21 13.91 1.18
C ALA A 249 19.82 15.31 1.29
N ASP A 250 20.25 15.72 2.48
CA ASP A 250 21.11 16.87 2.66
C ASP A 250 22.57 16.49 2.33
N ARG A 251 22.98 16.72 1.07
CA ARG A 251 24.34 16.41 0.62
C ARG A 251 25.43 17.13 1.43
N GLY A 252 25.09 18.22 2.11
CA GLY A 252 25.99 18.91 3.03
C GLY A 252 26.25 18.12 4.32
N PHE A 253 25.33 17.28 4.74
CA PHE A 253 25.48 16.40 5.90
C PHE A 253 26.49 15.27 5.62
N TYR A 254 26.47 14.68 4.42
CA TYR A 254 27.34 13.58 4.05
C TYR A 254 28.79 14.01 3.71
N GLY A 255 29.02 15.31 3.50
CA GLY A 255 30.36 15.91 3.32
C GLY A 255 31.14 15.31 2.16
N ALA A 256 32.45 15.68 2.09
CA ALA A 256 33.38 15.19 1.06
C ALA A 256 33.88 13.75 1.31
N PHE A 257 33.50 13.11 2.41
CA PHE A 257 34.06 11.83 2.87
C PHE A 257 33.06 10.65 2.80
N GLY A 258 31.79 10.89 2.53
CA GLY A 258 30.76 9.85 2.57
C GLY A 258 30.45 9.31 1.17
N GLY A 259 30.63 8.04 0.95
CA GLY A 259 30.00 7.34 -0.15
C GLY A 259 28.48 7.26 0.11
N TYR A 260 27.71 8.21 -0.40
CA TYR A 260 26.26 8.16 -0.38
C TYR A 260 25.78 7.09 -1.37
N SER A 261 25.07 6.06 -0.86
CA SER A 261 24.59 4.92 -1.64
C SER A 261 23.06 4.83 -1.75
N GLY A 262 22.35 5.57 -0.93
CA GLY A 262 20.89 5.49 -0.77
C GLY A 262 20.11 5.66 -2.07
N ASP A 263 20.55 6.51 -2.99
CA ASP A 263 19.88 6.72 -4.28
C ASP A 263 19.73 5.43 -5.11
N ARG A 264 20.79 4.63 -5.22
CA ARG A 264 20.76 3.39 -6.00
C ARG A 264 19.78 2.37 -5.45
N GLU A 265 19.80 2.20 -4.13
CA GLU A 265 18.93 1.22 -3.45
C GLU A 265 17.46 1.65 -3.53
N MET A 266 17.19 2.94 -3.36
CA MET A 266 15.83 3.48 -3.48
C MET A 266 15.29 3.40 -4.90
N ARG A 267 16.13 3.62 -5.93
CA ARG A 267 15.74 3.39 -7.33
C ARG A 267 15.36 1.95 -7.55
N LYS A 268 16.14 0.99 -7.05
CA LYS A 268 15.81 -0.43 -7.18
C LYS A 268 14.48 -0.76 -6.50
N LEU A 269 14.26 -0.31 -5.26
CA LEU A 269 13.02 -0.54 -4.51
C LEU A 269 11.80 0.01 -5.28
N THR A 270 11.90 1.24 -5.77
CA THR A 270 10.79 1.89 -6.46
C THR A 270 10.51 1.30 -7.84
N GLU A 271 11.53 1.02 -8.64
CA GLU A 271 11.39 0.43 -9.99
C GLU A 271 10.77 -0.97 -9.94
N GLU A 272 11.19 -1.80 -8.99
CA GLU A 272 10.64 -3.16 -8.82
C GLU A 272 9.17 -3.17 -8.39
N THR A 273 8.70 -2.12 -7.71
CA THR A 273 7.34 -2.00 -7.20
C THR A 273 6.43 -1.11 -8.07
N GLY A 274 6.97 -0.49 -9.12
CA GLY A 274 6.21 0.35 -10.06
C GLY A 274 6.10 1.82 -9.67
N GLY A 275 6.85 2.27 -8.66
CA GLY A 275 6.98 3.67 -8.30
C GLY A 275 8.22 4.34 -8.86
N ARG A 276 8.73 5.33 -8.18
CA ARG A 276 9.98 6.04 -8.53
C ARG A 276 10.54 6.87 -7.40
N VAL A 277 11.81 7.21 -7.52
CA VAL A 277 12.48 8.22 -6.69
C VAL A 277 12.25 9.62 -7.27
N ILE A 278 11.99 10.59 -6.40
CA ILE A 278 11.95 12.02 -6.70
C ILE A 278 13.01 12.71 -5.81
N GLU A 279 14.03 13.27 -6.42
CA GLU A 279 15.09 13.97 -5.70
C GLU A 279 14.63 15.36 -5.25
N VAL A 280 14.49 15.51 -3.97
CA VAL A 280 13.98 16.74 -3.31
C VAL A 280 15.11 17.53 -2.66
N GLY A 281 16.03 16.82 -2.02
CA GLY A 281 17.06 17.44 -1.17
C GLY A 281 16.40 18.12 0.04
N ASN A 282 16.89 19.32 0.40
CA ASN A 282 16.38 20.12 1.52
C ASN A 282 15.55 21.33 1.05
N LYS A 283 14.79 21.20 -0.06
CA LYS A 283 14.07 22.33 -0.67
C LYS A 283 12.56 22.13 -0.56
N PHE A 284 11.89 23.02 0.18
CA PHE A 284 10.45 23.04 0.39
C PHE A 284 9.64 22.91 -0.93
N GLU A 285 9.94 23.79 -1.90
CA GLU A 285 9.23 23.79 -3.18
C GLU A 285 9.39 22.49 -3.98
N LYS A 286 10.57 21.86 -3.90
CA LYS A 286 10.79 20.57 -4.56
C LYS A 286 10.02 19.43 -3.87
N LEU A 287 9.94 19.46 -2.54
CA LEU A 287 9.17 18.49 -1.78
C LEU A 287 7.69 18.60 -2.13
N LYS A 288 7.14 19.81 -2.15
CA LYS A 288 5.76 20.06 -2.57
C LYS A 288 5.50 19.58 -4.00
N GLN A 289 6.35 19.97 -4.96
CA GLN A 289 6.26 19.48 -6.34
C GLN A 289 6.36 17.95 -6.44
N GLY A 290 7.18 17.30 -5.61
CA GLY A 290 7.31 15.85 -5.54
C GLY A 290 6.00 15.19 -5.10
N PHE A 291 5.38 15.69 -4.06
CA PHE A 291 4.08 15.22 -3.61
C PHE A 291 2.98 15.45 -4.65
N ASP A 292 2.93 16.63 -5.29
CA ASP A 292 1.97 16.93 -6.36
C ASP A 292 2.12 15.95 -7.55
N GLN A 293 3.36 15.60 -7.91
CA GLN A 293 3.62 14.61 -8.94
C GLN A 293 3.10 13.23 -8.55
N ILE A 294 3.35 12.78 -7.31
CA ILE A 294 2.85 11.50 -6.80
C ILE A 294 1.31 11.51 -6.78
N ALA A 295 0.69 12.59 -6.32
CA ALA A 295 -0.77 12.75 -6.33
C ALA A 295 -1.36 12.56 -7.73
N ASN A 296 -0.75 13.24 -8.72
CA ASN A 296 -1.19 13.14 -10.11
C ASN A 296 -1.00 11.73 -10.66
N GLU A 297 0.11 11.07 -10.37
CA GLU A 297 0.34 9.67 -10.76
C GLU A 297 -0.69 8.74 -10.14
N LEU A 298 -0.93 8.83 -8.83
CA LEU A 298 -1.91 7.99 -8.14
C LEU A 298 -3.35 8.22 -8.66
N ARG A 299 -3.68 9.42 -9.14
CA ARG A 299 -5.00 9.73 -9.72
C ARG A 299 -5.16 9.28 -11.17
N SER A 300 -4.07 9.14 -11.91
CA SER A 300 -4.05 8.86 -13.36
C SER A 300 -3.63 7.43 -13.69
N GLN A 301 -3.76 6.50 -12.73
CA GLN A 301 -3.38 5.11 -12.94
C GLN A 301 -4.36 4.38 -13.84
N TYR A 302 -3.82 3.66 -14.82
CA TYR A 302 -4.55 2.58 -15.47
C TYR A 302 -4.68 1.38 -14.56
N ASN A 303 -5.82 0.72 -14.62
CA ASN A 303 -6.09 -0.55 -13.96
C ASN A 303 -6.37 -1.61 -15.02
N VAL A 304 -5.52 -2.62 -15.08
CA VAL A 304 -5.68 -3.74 -16.00
C VAL A 304 -5.75 -5.03 -15.22
N GLY A 305 -6.68 -5.89 -15.61
CA GLY A 305 -6.82 -7.24 -15.05
C GLY A 305 -6.74 -8.31 -16.13
N TYR A 306 -5.98 -9.38 -15.83
CA TYR A 306 -5.92 -10.58 -16.67
C TYR A 306 -5.95 -11.84 -15.81
N SER A 307 -6.40 -12.98 -16.40
CA SER A 307 -6.25 -14.28 -15.74
C SER A 307 -4.99 -14.94 -16.29
N PRO A 308 -4.03 -15.27 -15.41
CA PRO A 308 -2.76 -15.86 -15.83
C PRO A 308 -2.98 -17.18 -16.59
N THR A 309 -2.23 -17.38 -17.68
CA THR A 309 -2.18 -18.68 -18.35
C THR A 309 -1.49 -19.75 -17.50
N ASN A 310 -0.58 -19.33 -16.61
CA ASN A 310 -0.01 -20.17 -15.57
C ASN A 310 -0.83 -20.03 -14.28
N THR A 311 -1.69 -20.97 -14.00
CA THR A 311 -2.62 -20.96 -12.85
C THR A 311 -2.02 -21.47 -11.54
N LYS A 312 -0.76 -21.91 -11.53
CA LYS A 312 -0.11 -22.44 -10.32
C LYS A 312 0.12 -21.33 -9.29
N LEU A 313 -0.32 -21.56 -8.06
CA LEU A 313 -0.08 -20.69 -6.91
C LEU A 313 1.04 -21.31 -6.05
N ASP A 314 2.25 -21.32 -6.60
CA ASP A 314 3.43 -21.99 -6.04
C ASP A 314 4.37 -21.05 -5.27
N GLY A 315 3.96 -19.81 -5.06
CA GLY A 315 4.75 -18.80 -4.36
C GLY A 315 5.92 -18.26 -5.15
N THR A 316 6.09 -18.66 -6.42
CA THR A 316 7.20 -18.17 -7.25
C THR A 316 6.90 -16.80 -7.83
N PHE A 317 7.95 -16.03 -8.08
CA PHE A 317 7.85 -14.74 -8.74
C PHE A 317 7.49 -14.90 -10.22
N ARG A 318 6.51 -14.14 -10.71
CA ARG A 318 6.08 -14.05 -12.10
C ARG A 318 6.48 -12.68 -12.64
N LYS A 319 7.35 -12.67 -13.64
CA LYS A 319 7.75 -11.43 -14.29
C LYS A 319 6.63 -10.93 -15.19
N VAL A 320 6.20 -9.69 -14.99
CA VAL A 320 5.16 -9.06 -15.81
C VAL A 320 5.76 -7.89 -16.59
N GLN A 321 5.38 -7.76 -17.84
CA GLN A 321 5.72 -6.61 -18.68
C GLN A 321 4.46 -6.04 -19.29
N VAL A 322 4.27 -4.74 -19.10
CA VAL A 322 3.21 -3.96 -19.75
C VAL A 322 3.87 -3.07 -20.79
N GLN A 323 3.42 -3.14 -22.00
CA GLN A 323 3.94 -2.34 -23.11
C GLN A 323 2.81 -1.58 -23.81
N THR A 324 3.13 -0.45 -24.41
CA THR A 324 2.22 0.29 -25.27
C THR A 324 2.60 0.09 -26.74
N ASN A 325 1.61 0.22 -27.64
CA ASN A 325 1.87 0.19 -29.08
C ASN A 325 2.71 1.39 -29.56
N ASN A 326 2.71 2.48 -28.79
CA ASN A 326 3.54 3.66 -29.08
C ASN A 326 4.88 3.57 -28.36
N LYS A 327 5.98 3.43 -29.12
CA LYS A 327 7.36 3.31 -28.60
C LYS A 327 7.86 4.58 -27.91
N ASP A 328 7.19 5.70 -28.09
CA ASP A 328 7.55 6.98 -27.44
C ASP A 328 7.01 7.10 -26.03
N TYR A 329 6.15 6.16 -25.64
CA TYR A 329 5.59 6.11 -24.30
C TYR A 329 6.37 5.15 -23.40
N LYS A 330 6.50 5.54 -22.15
CA LYS A 330 7.11 4.71 -21.09
C LYS A 330 6.03 4.28 -20.11
N VAL A 331 5.95 2.99 -19.86
CA VAL A 331 5.08 2.42 -18.82
C VAL A 331 5.85 2.34 -17.52
N GLN A 332 5.25 2.86 -16.44
CA GLN A 332 5.73 2.75 -15.09
C GLN A 332 4.81 1.78 -14.35
N ALA A 333 5.22 0.53 -14.26
CA ALA A 333 4.48 -0.59 -13.64
C ALA A 333 5.45 -1.42 -12.79
N ARG A 334 4.89 -2.20 -11.86
CA ARG A 334 5.70 -3.22 -11.15
C ARG A 334 6.24 -4.27 -12.12
N ASN A 335 7.42 -4.81 -11.81
CA ASN A 335 8.10 -5.77 -12.66
C ASN A 335 7.52 -7.19 -12.59
N GLY A 336 6.63 -7.45 -11.63
CA GLY A 336 6.01 -8.76 -11.46
C GLY A 336 5.24 -8.87 -10.15
N TYR A 337 4.89 -10.10 -9.80
CA TYR A 337 4.18 -10.45 -8.57
C TYR A 337 4.55 -11.86 -8.11
N TYR A 338 4.25 -12.17 -6.87
CA TYR A 338 4.39 -13.53 -6.33
C TYR A 338 3.06 -14.29 -6.45
N ALA A 339 3.11 -15.49 -7.05
CA ALA A 339 1.93 -16.34 -7.26
C ALA A 339 1.52 -17.06 -5.96
N VAL A 340 1.03 -16.30 -4.98
CA VAL A 340 0.57 -16.80 -3.69
C VAL A 340 -0.95 -16.92 -3.66
N PRO A 341 -1.54 -17.89 -2.92
CA PRO A 341 -2.97 -17.92 -2.66
C PRO A 341 -3.38 -16.61 -1.95
N LYS A 342 -4.48 -15.99 -2.41
CA LYS A 342 -5.08 -14.91 -1.62
C LYS A 342 -5.65 -15.51 -0.35
N LYS A 343 -5.35 -14.92 0.80
CA LYS A 343 -6.03 -15.26 2.05
C LYS A 343 -7.48 -14.78 1.92
N ASP A 344 -8.43 -15.70 2.08
CA ASP A 344 -9.87 -15.42 2.15
C ASP A 344 -10.21 -14.65 3.43
#